data_5a10db554e1c55807d5424965d3eb8bf
#
_entry.id   5a10db554e1c55807d5424965d3eb8bf
#
_cell.length_a   1.000
_cell.length_b   1.000
_cell.length_c   1.000
_cell.angle_alpha   90.00
_cell.angle_beta   90.00
_cell.angle_gamma   90.00
#
_symmetry.space_group_name_H-M   'P 1'
#
loop_
_entity.id
_entity.type
_entity.pdbx_description
1 polymer ?
#
loop_
_entity_poly.entity_id
_entity_poly.type
_entity_poly.pdbx_seq_one_letter_code
_entity_poly.pdbx_strand_id
1 'polypeptide(L)'
;VYITFDFEDFVPLKSAERNENCQSMPTKKLELYRNEKIAILPLRKTPKGQRYAVTNHGRVISFNDTPLDGYFLRQSLLARYPGVTLRRGKKESGYLVHRLVAKAFLKKPTNQHRFVIHLNYKKDDNHFKNLKWATREELSKHHRSNPNRETAIGKFKLTPDKVLLIRQQLSRGKTTLKALAKKFHVSDMQIHRIKTGENWSHVGE
;
A
#
# COMPACT_ATOMS: atom_id res chain seq x y z
N VAL A 1 -26.73 9.63 10.04
CA VAL A 1 -25.62 9.70 11.01
C VAL A 1 -24.45 10.33 10.27
N TYR A 2 -24.15 11.61 10.59
CA TYR A 2 -23.03 12.33 9.99
C TYR A 2 -21.76 12.02 10.80
N ILE A 3 -20.76 11.44 10.15
CA ILE A 3 -19.43 11.21 10.72
C ILE A 3 -18.52 12.33 10.21
N THR A 4 -17.98 13.17 11.09
CA THR A 4 -16.99 14.20 10.78
C THR A 4 -15.60 13.56 10.67
N PHE A 5 -14.83 13.93 9.64
CA PHE A 5 -13.53 13.35 9.31
C PHE A 5 -12.44 14.41 9.34
N ASP A 6 -11.30 14.07 9.97
CA ASP A 6 -10.05 14.83 9.85
C ASP A 6 -9.29 14.44 8.58
N PHE A 7 -8.79 15.44 7.84
CA PHE A 7 -8.35 15.33 6.44
C PHE A 7 -6.82 15.22 6.26
N GLU A 8 -6.09 14.55 7.13
CA GLU A 8 -4.61 14.50 7.06
C GLU A 8 -4.01 13.46 6.07
N ASP A 9 -4.83 12.72 5.33
CA ASP A 9 -4.36 11.62 4.48
C ASP A 9 -4.27 11.97 2.99
N PHE A 10 -3.52 13.01 2.67
CA PHE A 10 -3.30 13.45 1.30
C PHE A 10 -2.07 12.76 0.67
N VAL A 11 -2.24 12.09 -0.47
CA VAL A 11 -1.14 11.59 -1.30
C VAL A 11 -1.04 12.53 -2.51
N PRO A 12 0.04 13.33 -2.66
CA PRO A 12 0.20 14.17 -3.84
C PRO A 12 0.43 13.31 -5.09
N LEU A 13 -0.36 13.54 -6.12
CA LEU A 13 -0.16 12.93 -7.44
C LEU A 13 0.96 13.68 -8.16
N LYS A 14 2.01 12.97 -8.59
CA LYS A 14 2.89 13.45 -9.66
C LYS A 14 2.05 13.54 -10.93
N SER A 15 2.20 14.64 -11.67
CA SER A 15 1.47 14.94 -12.89
C SER A 15 1.47 13.76 -13.87
N ALA A 16 0.33 13.07 -13.97
CA ALA A 16 0.08 12.13 -15.03
C ALA A 16 -0.67 12.86 -16.15
N GLU A 17 -0.22 12.66 -17.37
CA GLU A 17 -0.74 13.25 -18.59
C GLU A 17 -2.25 13.04 -18.72
N ARG A 18 -2.95 14.11 -19.09
CA ARG A 18 -4.40 14.12 -19.31
C ARG A 18 -4.74 13.33 -20.56
N ASN A 19 -5.36 12.20 -20.42
CA ASN A 19 -6.06 11.52 -21.51
C ASN A 19 -7.47 12.12 -21.65
N GLU A 20 -7.65 12.98 -22.63
CA GLU A 20 -8.91 13.65 -22.98
C GLU A 20 -9.82 12.71 -23.78
N ASN A 21 -10.33 11.66 -23.18
CA ASN A 21 -11.39 10.86 -23.83
C ASN A 21 -12.41 10.41 -22.78
N CYS A 22 -13.20 11.36 -22.29
CA CYS A 22 -14.37 11.07 -21.46
C CYS A 22 -15.63 11.08 -22.35
N GLN A 23 -15.79 10.04 -23.17
CA GLN A 23 -17.07 9.76 -23.82
C GLN A 23 -18.08 9.36 -22.76
N SER A 24 -19.26 9.98 -22.80
CA SER A 24 -20.42 9.71 -21.95
C SER A 24 -20.80 8.22 -22.01
N MET A 25 -20.48 7.48 -20.97
CA MET A 25 -20.93 6.10 -20.80
C MET A 25 -22.44 6.08 -20.51
N PRO A 26 -23.19 5.12 -21.08
CA PRO A 26 -24.63 4.99 -20.82
C PRO A 26 -24.88 4.79 -19.33
N THR A 27 -25.90 5.45 -18.81
CA THR A 27 -26.36 5.39 -17.41
C THR A 27 -26.88 3.99 -17.07
N LYS A 28 -25.95 3.06 -16.84
CA LYS A 28 -26.31 1.75 -16.32
C LYS A 28 -26.72 1.95 -14.86
N LYS A 29 -27.98 1.67 -14.54
CA LYS A 29 -28.51 1.74 -13.16
C LYS A 29 -27.56 1.04 -12.21
N LEU A 30 -27.28 1.67 -11.09
CA LEU A 30 -26.30 1.21 -10.12
C LEU A 30 -26.77 -0.11 -9.49
N GLU A 31 -26.11 -1.22 -9.81
CA GLU A 31 -26.41 -2.52 -9.25
C GLU A 31 -25.59 -2.73 -7.95
N LEU A 32 -26.29 -2.76 -6.83
CA LEU A 32 -25.71 -3.03 -5.53
C LEU A 32 -25.76 -4.52 -5.20
N TYR A 33 -24.73 -5.02 -4.49
CA TYR A 33 -24.77 -6.38 -3.93
C TYR A 33 -25.78 -6.44 -2.80
N ARG A 34 -26.26 -7.65 -2.51
CA ARG A 34 -27.10 -7.90 -1.33
C ARG A 34 -26.35 -7.46 -0.06
N ASN A 35 -26.99 -6.62 0.77
CA ASN A 35 -26.42 -6.03 1.99
C ASN A 35 -25.28 -5.02 1.76
N GLU A 36 -25.14 -4.48 0.57
CA GLU A 36 -24.18 -3.40 0.34
C GLU A 36 -24.71 -2.08 0.92
N LYS A 37 -23.90 -1.48 1.78
CA LYS A 37 -24.19 -0.20 2.43
C LYS A 37 -23.38 0.92 1.77
N ILE A 38 -23.98 2.10 1.64
CA ILE A 38 -23.36 3.28 1.05
C ILE A 38 -23.13 4.33 2.13
N ALA A 39 -21.93 4.91 2.14
CA ALA A 39 -21.58 6.06 2.97
C ALA A 39 -21.12 7.22 2.09
N ILE A 40 -21.73 8.39 2.29
CA ILE A 40 -21.36 9.61 1.55
C ILE A 40 -20.06 10.17 2.12
N LEU A 41 -19.09 10.46 1.22
CA LEU A 41 -17.82 11.05 1.64
C LEU A 41 -17.98 12.55 1.89
N PRO A 42 -17.44 13.09 3.00
CA PRO A 42 -17.54 14.51 3.38
C PRO A 42 -16.58 15.39 2.57
N LEU A 43 -16.54 15.21 1.25
CA LEU A 43 -15.79 16.04 0.32
C LEU A 43 -16.64 17.23 -0.14
N ARG A 44 -15.99 18.40 -0.31
CA ARG A 44 -16.67 19.55 -0.92
C ARG A 44 -17.17 19.18 -2.31
N LYS A 45 -18.41 19.55 -2.62
CA LYS A 45 -18.97 19.41 -3.99
C LYS A 45 -18.02 20.03 -5.01
N THR A 46 -17.91 19.40 -6.15
CA THR A 46 -17.23 20.03 -7.31
C THR A 46 -18.03 21.22 -7.82
N PRO A 47 -17.47 22.10 -8.65
CA PRO A 47 -18.23 23.19 -9.29
C PRO A 47 -19.44 22.71 -10.08
N LYS A 48 -19.41 21.45 -10.57
CA LYS A 48 -20.51 20.80 -11.29
C LYS A 48 -21.50 20.06 -10.37
N GLY A 49 -21.45 20.29 -9.05
CA GLY A 49 -22.34 19.66 -8.07
C GLY A 49 -21.98 18.22 -7.69
N GLN A 50 -20.98 17.61 -8.30
CA GLN A 50 -20.60 16.21 -8.10
C GLN A 50 -20.14 15.92 -6.67
N ARG A 51 -20.62 14.82 -6.11
CA ARG A 51 -20.28 14.25 -4.80
C ARG A 51 -19.82 12.81 -4.94
N TYR A 52 -19.30 12.25 -3.86
CA TYR A 52 -18.78 10.89 -3.85
C TYR A 52 -19.28 10.10 -2.65
N ALA A 53 -19.45 8.82 -2.86
CA ALA A 53 -19.78 7.85 -1.82
C ALA A 53 -18.89 6.62 -1.93
N VAL A 54 -18.75 5.89 -0.85
CA VAL A 54 -18.03 4.61 -0.82
C VAL A 54 -18.95 3.53 -0.25
N THR A 55 -18.82 2.31 -0.77
CA THR A 55 -19.58 1.18 -0.27
C THR A 55 -18.74 0.35 0.69
N ASN A 56 -19.40 -0.42 1.55
CA ASN A 56 -18.75 -1.36 2.46
C ASN A 56 -18.02 -2.52 1.75
N HIS A 57 -18.22 -2.68 0.44
CA HIS A 57 -17.49 -3.60 -0.44
C HIS A 57 -16.26 -2.98 -1.12
N GLY A 58 -15.97 -1.70 -0.88
CA GLY A 58 -14.83 -1.02 -1.48
C GLY A 58 -15.08 -0.48 -2.90
N ARG A 59 -16.34 -0.31 -3.29
CA ARG A 59 -16.69 0.37 -4.54
C ARG A 59 -16.92 1.86 -4.28
N VAL A 60 -16.50 2.73 -5.18
CA VAL A 60 -16.65 4.19 -5.05
C VAL A 60 -17.61 4.69 -6.09
N ILE A 61 -18.56 5.52 -5.67
CA ILE A 61 -19.64 6.04 -6.48
C ILE A 61 -19.45 7.55 -6.66
N SER A 62 -19.66 8.04 -7.87
CA SER A 62 -19.77 9.45 -8.20
C SER A 62 -21.22 9.77 -8.51
N PHE A 63 -21.79 10.83 -7.93
CA PHE A 63 -23.19 11.20 -8.08
C PHE A 63 -23.39 12.70 -7.90
N ASN A 64 -24.52 13.23 -8.33
CA ASN A 64 -24.92 14.64 -8.14
C ASN A 64 -25.98 14.77 -7.03
N ASP A 65 -27.11 14.11 -7.16
CA ASP A 65 -28.24 14.23 -6.26
C ASP A 65 -28.28 13.07 -5.26
N THR A 66 -28.50 11.86 -5.72
CA THR A 66 -28.53 10.66 -4.88
C THR A 66 -27.45 9.66 -5.28
N PRO A 67 -26.88 8.91 -4.33
CA PRO A 67 -25.88 7.88 -4.66
C PRO A 67 -26.38 6.81 -5.63
N LEU A 68 -27.70 6.55 -5.67
CA LEU A 68 -28.28 5.52 -6.52
C LEU A 68 -28.40 5.94 -7.99
N ASP A 69 -28.41 7.25 -8.26
CA ASP A 69 -28.40 7.82 -9.61
C ASP A 69 -26.98 8.02 -10.15
N GLY A 70 -26.00 7.60 -9.38
CA GLY A 70 -24.58 7.72 -9.71
C GLY A 70 -24.05 6.57 -10.54
N TYR A 71 -22.74 6.55 -10.69
CA TYR A 71 -21.99 5.48 -11.35
C TYR A 71 -20.74 5.10 -10.55
N PHE A 72 -20.31 3.85 -10.71
CA PHE A 72 -19.07 3.39 -10.08
C PHE A 72 -17.85 3.97 -10.79
N LEU A 73 -16.93 4.52 -9.99
CA LEU A 73 -15.65 4.98 -10.47
C LEU A 73 -14.72 3.80 -10.74
N ARG A 74 -13.99 3.86 -11.85
CA ARG A 74 -12.92 2.92 -12.13
C ARG A 74 -11.79 3.12 -11.13
N GLN A 75 -11.33 2.03 -10.52
CA GLN A 75 -10.19 2.03 -9.61
C GLN A 75 -8.90 1.80 -10.39
N SER A 76 -7.83 2.47 -9.98
CA SER A 76 -6.47 2.30 -10.48
C SER A 76 -5.54 1.91 -9.33
N LEU A 77 -4.33 1.46 -9.63
CA LEU A 77 -3.34 1.16 -8.60
C LEU A 77 -2.60 2.44 -8.19
N LEU A 78 -2.79 2.86 -6.94
CA LEU A 78 -2.03 3.92 -6.28
C LEU A 78 -1.12 3.28 -5.23
N ALA A 79 0.20 3.41 -5.37
CA ALA A 79 1.18 2.82 -4.46
C ALA A 79 0.93 1.31 -4.16
N ARG A 80 0.56 0.55 -5.19
CA ARG A 80 0.24 -0.90 -5.13
C ARG A 80 -1.06 -1.24 -4.37
N TYR A 81 -1.95 -0.29 -4.18
CA TYR A 81 -3.29 -0.49 -3.59
C TYR A 81 -4.35 0.06 -4.55
N PRO A 82 -5.55 -0.52 -4.58
CA PRO A 82 -6.68 0.09 -5.29
C PRO A 82 -6.95 1.50 -4.77
N GLY A 83 -7.03 2.43 -5.70
CA GLY A 83 -7.28 3.83 -5.44
C GLY A 83 -8.17 4.48 -6.48
N VAL A 84 -8.66 5.66 -6.16
CA VAL A 84 -9.48 6.49 -7.04
C VAL A 84 -9.00 7.93 -6.99
N THR A 85 -9.10 8.62 -8.10
CA THR A 85 -8.89 10.08 -8.17
C THR A 85 -10.21 10.78 -7.96
N LEU A 86 -10.31 11.60 -6.92
CA LEU A 86 -11.51 12.37 -6.59
C LEU A 86 -11.22 13.86 -6.66
N ARG A 87 -12.21 14.62 -7.10
CA ARG A 87 -12.16 16.10 -7.12
C ARG A 87 -12.69 16.67 -5.81
N ARG A 88 -11.92 17.57 -5.21
CA ARG A 88 -12.33 18.39 -4.06
C ARG A 88 -12.34 19.84 -4.49
N GLY A 89 -13.52 20.36 -4.84
CA GLY A 89 -13.62 21.67 -5.48
C GLY A 89 -12.89 21.67 -6.84
N LYS A 90 -11.87 22.52 -6.99
CA LYS A 90 -11.05 22.62 -8.22
C LYS A 90 -9.84 21.66 -8.26
N LYS A 91 -9.49 21.01 -7.14
CA LYS A 91 -8.30 20.14 -7.02
C LYS A 91 -8.66 18.67 -7.14
N GLU A 92 -7.81 17.91 -7.83
CA GLU A 92 -7.87 16.46 -7.91
C GLU A 92 -6.86 15.84 -6.93
N SER A 93 -7.24 14.72 -6.32
CA SER A 93 -6.41 14.01 -5.36
C SER A 93 -6.66 12.51 -5.42
N GLY A 94 -5.59 11.73 -5.25
CA GLY A 94 -5.69 10.28 -5.16
C GLY A 94 -6.06 9.83 -3.76
N TYR A 95 -7.01 8.90 -3.67
CA TYR A 95 -7.46 8.32 -2.41
C TYR A 95 -7.38 6.81 -2.48
N LEU A 96 -6.82 6.19 -1.45
CA LEU A 96 -6.76 4.73 -1.32
C LEU A 96 -8.11 4.19 -0.85
N VAL A 97 -8.66 3.22 -1.59
CA VAL A 97 -10.02 2.72 -1.35
C VAL A 97 -10.16 2.11 0.05
N HIS A 98 -9.22 1.28 0.50
CA HIS A 98 -9.27 0.68 1.84
C HIS A 98 -9.33 1.74 2.96
N ARG A 99 -8.68 2.92 2.77
CA ARG A 99 -8.74 4.02 3.75
C ARG A 99 -10.10 4.72 3.72
N LEU A 100 -10.70 4.90 2.55
CA LEU A 100 -12.05 5.45 2.43
C LEU A 100 -13.08 4.54 3.13
N VAL A 101 -13.00 3.22 2.87
CA VAL A 101 -13.87 2.23 3.52
C VAL A 101 -13.66 2.21 5.03
N ALA A 102 -12.41 2.16 5.48
CA ALA A 102 -12.12 2.14 6.91
C ALA A 102 -12.63 3.39 7.63
N LYS A 103 -12.47 4.58 7.02
CA LYS A 103 -13.01 5.83 7.56
C LYS A 103 -14.53 5.84 7.62
N ALA A 104 -15.20 5.27 6.62
CA ALA A 104 -16.66 5.30 6.52
C ALA A 104 -17.36 4.26 7.40
N PHE A 105 -16.77 3.08 7.55
CA PHE A 105 -17.46 1.92 8.15
C PHE A 105 -16.82 1.38 9.43
N LEU A 106 -15.58 1.78 9.75
CA LEU A 106 -14.89 1.30 10.94
C LEU A 106 -14.64 2.45 11.92
N LYS A 107 -15.00 2.23 13.19
CA LYS A 107 -14.67 3.16 14.26
C LYS A 107 -13.16 3.13 14.51
N LYS A 108 -12.52 4.30 14.43
CA LYS A 108 -11.09 4.44 14.76
C LYS A 108 -10.92 4.38 16.29
N PRO A 109 -10.13 3.43 16.84
CA PRO A 109 -10.05 3.26 18.29
C PRO A 109 -9.38 4.43 19.02
N THR A 110 -8.22 4.87 18.51
CA THR A 110 -7.43 5.99 19.08
C THR A 110 -6.71 6.76 17.97
N ASN A 111 -6.15 7.92 18.30
CA ASN A 111 -5.37 8.72 17.33
C ASN A 111 -4.07 8.02 16.88
N GLN A 112 -3.58 7.02 17.61
CA GLN A 112 -2.40 6.23 17.25
C GLN A 112 -2.68 5.25 16.11
N HIS A 113 -3.94 4.85 15.89
CA HIS A 113 -4.37 3.96 14.82
C HIS A 113 -4.44 4.75 13.50
N ARG A 114 -3.29 4.99 12.88
CA ARG A 114 -3.16 5.77 11.64
C ARG A 114 -3.12 4.93 10.37
N PHE A 115 -2.95 3.63 10.50
CA PHE A 115 -2.81 2.69 9.39
C PHE A 115 -4.05 1.82 9.27
N VAL A 116 -4.29 1.32 8.06
CA VAL A 116 -5.34 0.33 7.79
C VAL A 116 -4.66 -0.91 7.23
N ILE A 117 -4.94 -2.07 7.81
CA ILE A 117 -4.41 -3.36 7.37
C ILE A 117 -5.52 -4.22 6.79
N HIS A 118 -5.14 -5.08 5.82
CA HIS A 118 -6.01 -6.12 5.26
C HIS A 118 -5.76 -7.41 6.01
N LEU A 119 -6.75 -7.92 6.74
CA LEU A 119 -6.61 -9.10 7.60
C LEU A 119 -6.16 -10.34 6.84
N ASN A 120 -6.63 -10.51 5.60
CA ASN A 120 -6.29 -11.62 4.71
C ASN A 120 -5.04 -11.37 3.84
N TYR A 121 -4.32 -10.26 4.04
CA TYR A 121 -3.15 -9.83 3.25
C TYR A 121 -3.41 -9.52 1.77
N LYS A 122 -4.64 -9.63 1.27
CA LYS A 122 -5.02 -9.30 -0.11
C LYS A 122 -5.37 -7.81 -0.19
N LYS A 123 -4.56 -7.04 -0.92
CA LYS A 123 -4.69 -5.57 -1.03
C LYS A 123 -5.88 -5.11 -1.86
N ASP A 124 -6.42 -5.98 -2.67
CA ASP A 124 -7.59 -5.77 -3.54
C ASP A 124 -8.92 -6.04 -2.83
N ASP A 125 -8.91 -6.81 -1.75
CA ASP A 125 -10.11 -7.11 -0.96
C ASP A 125 -10.39 -5.99 0.06
N ASN A 126 -11.06 -4.94 -0.42
CA ASN A 126 -11.40 -3.76 0.36
C ASN A 126 -12.74 -3.86 1.09
N HIS A 127 -13.27 -5.08 1.29
CA HIS A 127 -14.49 -5.27 2.08
C HIS A 127 -14.24 -4.87 3.55
N PHE A 128 -15.18 -4.11 4.17
CA PHE A 128 -14.97 -3.52 5.51
C PHE A 128 -14.64 -4.55 6.60
N LYS A 129 -15.15 -5.79 6.51
CA LYS A 129 -14.86 -6.88 7.45
C LYS A 129 -13.41 -7.36 7.38
N ASN A 130 -12.75 -7.16 6.22
CA ASN A 130 -11.36 -7.51 5.99
C ASN A 130 -10.39 -6.40 6.41
N LEU A 131 -10.89 -5.24 6.82
CA LEU A 131 -10.08 -4.09 7.18
C LEU A 131 -10.04 -3.85 8.68
N LYS A 132 -8.90 -3.46 9.21
CA LYS A 132 -8.72 -3.07 10.61
C LYS A 132 -7.84 -1.83 10.70
N TRP A 133 -8.22 -0.89 11.57
CA TRP A 133 -7.33 0.19 11.98
C TRP A 133 -6.17 -0.38 12.81
N ALA A 134 -4.96 0.10 12.55
CA ALA A 134 -3.75 -0.41 13.19
C ALA A 134 -2.81 0.70 13.62
N THR A 135 -2.05 0.46 14.69
CA THR A 135 -0.89 1.26 15.07
C THR A 135 0.31 0.90 14.20
N ARG A 136 1.41 1.63 14.31
CA ARG A 136 2.65 1.31 13.59
C ARG A 136 3.23 -0.04 14.01
N GLU A 137 3.10 -0.39 15.28
CA GLU A 137 3.58 -1.66 15.84
C GLU A 137 2.75 -2.83 15.32
N GLU A 138 1.42 -2.72 15.35
CA GLU A 138 0.50 -3.73 14.79
C GLU A 138 0.73 -3.93 13.29
N LEU A 139 0.95 -2.84 12.53
CA LEU A 139 1.29 -2.90 11.12
C LEU A 139 2.61 -3.66 10.90
N SER A 140 3.65 -3.38 11.69
CA SER A 140 4.93 -4.06 11.60
C SER A 140 4.82 -5.55 11.94
N LYS A 141 4.03 -5.89 12.97
CA LYS A 141 3.73 -7.28 13.33
C LYS A 141 2.99 -7.99 12.20
N HIS A 142 1.95 -7.36 11.66
CA HIS A 142 1.16 -7.88 10.55
C HIS A 142 2.02 -8.13 9.30
N HIS A 143 2.94 -7.23 8.96
CA HIS A 143 3.87 -7.42 7.83
C HIS A 143 4.82 -8.60 8.06
N ARG A 144 5.31 -8.80 9.29
CA ARG A 144 6.18 -9.95 9.63
C ARG A 144 5.45 -11.27 9.57
N SER A 145 4.19 -11.30 9.97
CA SER A 145 3.34 -12.50 9.99
C SER A 145 2.69 -12.82 8.64
N ASN A 146 3.00 -12.05 7.57
CA ASN A 146 2.42 -12.30 6.26
C ASN A 146 2.97 -13.60 5.66
N PRO A 147 2.13 -14.65 5.45
CA PRO A 147 2.58 -15.92 4.87
C PRO A 147 3.04 -15.79 3.42
N ASN A 148 2.51 -14.80 2.71
CA ASN A 148 2.88 -14.50 1.31
C ASN A 148 4.10 -13.56 1.22
N ARG A 149 4.75 -13.26 2.35
CA ARG A 149 5.99 -12.50 2.32
C ARG A 149 7.04 -13.37 1.64
N GLU A 150 7.37 -13.05 0.38
CA GLU A 150 8.58 -13.55 -0.23
C GLU A 150 9.72 -13.20 0.75
N THR A 151 10.20 -14.20 1.45
CA THR A 151 11.44 -14.07 2.21
C THR A 151 12.47 -13.61 1.19
N ALA A 152 13.07 -12.46 1.43
CA ALA A 152 14.02 -11.86 0.50
C ALA A 152 15.32 -12.68 0.36
N ILE A 153 15.28 -13.97 0.69
CA ILE A 153 16.41 -14.92 0.67
C ILE A 153 17.07 -14.93 -0.71
N GLY A 154 16.28 -14.79 -1.79
CA GLY A 154 16.82 -14.69 -3.14
C GLY A 154 17.30 -13.30 -3.58
N LYS A 155 17.07 -12.25 -2.79
CA LYS A 155 17.42 -10.85 -3.13
C LYS A 155 18.69 -10.34 -2.43
N PHE A 156 19.23 -11.11 -1.50
CA PHE A 156 20.51 -10.76 -0.88
C PHE A 156 21.67 -11.08 -1.85
N LYS A 157 22.60 -10.14 -1.97
CA LYS A 157 23.81 -10.33 -2.79
C LYS A 157 24.67 -11.48 -2.27
N LEU A 158 24.64 -11.70 -0.94
CA LEU A 158 25.35 -12.77 -0.26
C LEU A 158 24.37 -13.78 0.34
N THR A 159 24.68 -15.06 0.15
CA THR A 159 24.05 -16.21 0.79
C THR A 159 25.02 -16.84 1.77
N PRO A 160 24.58 -17.69 2.72
CA PRO A 160 25.49 -18.41 3.62
C PRO A 160 26.63 -19.11 2.89
N ASP A 161 26.36 -19.82 1.79
CA ASP A 161 27.37 -20.52 0.98
C ASP A 161 28.42 -19.56 0.41
N LYS A 162 27.97 -18.39 -0.10
CA LYS A 162 28.90 -17.36 -0.59
C LYS A 162 29.77 -16.80 0.53
N VAL A 163 29.21 -16.68 1.74
CA VAL A 163 29.96 -16.21 2.91
C VAL A 163 31.02 -17.23 3.32
N LEU A 164 30.71 -18.52 3.32
CA LEU A 164 31.69 -19.60 3.56
C LEU A 164 32.81 -19.55 2.53
N LEU A 165 32.52 -19.38 1.26
CA LEU A 165 33.53 -19.22 0.20
C LEU A 165 34.40 -17.98 0.42
N ILE A 166 33.80 -16.85 0.85
CA ILE A 166 34.57 -15.64 1.18
C ILE A 166 35.52 -15.92 2.35
N ARG A 167 35.07 -16.54 3.44
CA ARG A 167 35.90 -16.90 4.59
C ARG A 167 37.04 -17.85 4.18
N GLN A 168 36.76 -18.87 3.38
CA GLN A 168 37.77 -19.79 2.86
C GLN A 168 38.82 -19.06 2.02
N GLN A 169 38.43 -18.11 1.16
CA GLN A 169 39.38 -17.36 0.35
C GLN A 169 40.21 -16.38 1.18
N LEU A 170 39.63 -15.82 2.25
CA LEU A 170 40.33 -14.96 3.23
C LEU A 170 41.37 -15.75 4.03
N SER A 171 41.03 -16.96 4.51
CA SER A 171 41.97 -17.81 5.26
C SER A 171 43.18 -18.27 4.43
N ARG A 172 42.98 -18.45 3.13
CA ARG A 172 44.12 -18.80 2.21
C ARG A 172 45.10 -17.65 1.99
N GLY A 173 44.77 -16.42 2.38
CA GLY A 173 45.66 -15.26 2.33
C GLY A 173 46.06 -14.73 0.94
N LYS A 174 45.60 -15.39 -0.14
CA LYS A 174 46.00 -15.07 -1.52
C LYS A 174 45.17 -14.00 -2.21
N THR A 175 44.10 -13.50 -1.58
CA THR A 175 43.11 -12.60 -2.21
C THR A 175 42.88 -11.35 -1.37
N THR A 176 42.93 -10.17 -1.98
CA THR A 176 42.67 -8.92 -1.29
C THR A 176 41.17 -8.71 -1.03
N LEU A 177 40.83 -7.94 0.03
CA LEU A 177 39.44 -7.57 0.34
C LEU A 177 38.75 -6.94 -0.86
N LYS A 178 39.45 -6.06 -1.58
CA LYS A 178 38.95 -5.37 -2.77
C LYS A 178 38.64 -6.32 -3.94
N ALA A 179 39.46 -7.34 -4.15
CA ALA A 179 39.23 -8.35 -5.18
C ALA A 179 37.99 -9.21 -4.85
N LEU A 180 37.82 -9.59 -3.58
CA LEU A 180 36.62 -10.31 -3.13
C LEU A 180 35.36 -9.46 -3.24
N ALA A 181 35.44 -8.20 -2.85
CA ALA A 181 34.33 -7.25 -2.95
C ALA A 181 33.84 -7.13 -4.41
N LYS A 182 34.76 -6.99 -5.36
CA LYS A 182 34.47 -6.96 -6.81
C LYS A 182 33.84 -8.27 -7.29
N LYS A 183 34.41 -9.42 -6.89
CA LYS A 183 33.92 -10.75 -7.27
C LYS A 183 32.52 -11.05 -6.81
N PHE A 184 32.15 -10.65 -5.59
CA PHE A 184 30.84 -10.90 -4.98
C PHE A 184 29.88 -9.72 -5.10
N HIS A 185 30.25 -8.64 -5.80
CA HIS A 185 29.45 -7.43 -6.00
C HIS A 185 28.97 -6.77 -4.71
N VAL A 186 29.85 -6.70 -3.71
CA VAL A 186 29.63 -6.06 -2.41
C VAL A 186 30.70 -5.01 -2.13
N SER A 187 30.54 -4.22 -1.06
CA SER A 187 31.56 -3.25 -0.66
C SER A 187 32.73 -3.93 0.08
N ASP A 188 33.91 -3.31 0.04
CA ASP A 188 35.10 -3.76 0.79
C ASP A 188 34.82 -3.86 2.29
N MET A 189 34.03 -2.89 2.82
CA MET A 189 33.61 -2.87 4.21
C MET A 189 32.73 -4.08 4.57
N GLN A 190 31.89 -4.56 3.64
CA GLN A 190 31.09 -5.76 3.85
C GLN A 190 32.00 -7.01 3.98
N ILE A 191 33.01 -7.12 3.14
CA ILE A 191 34.00 -8.22 3.22
C ILE A 191 34.80 -8.11 4.54
N HIS A 192 35.19 -6.90 4.95
CA HIS A 192 35.87 -6.68 6.22
C HIS A 192 35.04 -7.16 7.41
N ARG A 193 33.75 -6.79 7.45
CA ARG A 193 32.83 -7.22 8.54
C ARG A 193 32.58 -8.74 8.57
N ILE A 194 32.65 -9.41 7.42
CA ILE A 194 32.62 -10.88 7.34
C ILE A 194 33.92 -11.47 7.90
N LYS A 195 35.07 -10.86 7.60
CA LYS A 195 36.37 -11.26 8.13
C LYS A 195 36.48 -11.13 9.66
N THR A 196 35.95 -10.01 10.21
CA THR A 196 35.97 -9.75 11.67
C THR A 196 34.86 -10.49 12.43
N GLY A 197 33.92 -11.16 11.74
CA GLY A 197 32.81 -11.83 12.39
C GLY A 197 31.69 -10.89 12.84
N GLU A 198 31.80 -9.58 12.56
CA GLU A 198 30.77 -8.58 12.89
C GLU A 198 29.42 -8.87 12.19
N ASN A 199 29.51 -9.37 10.95
CA ASN A 199 28.35 -9.84 10.19
C ASN A 199 28.50 -11.32 9.89
N TRP A 200 27.36 -12.05 9.84
CA TRP A 200 27.31 -13.47 9.51
C TRP A 200 28.05 -14.36 10.53
N SER A 201 28.15 -13.96 11.81
CA SER A 201 28.80 -14.74 12.88
C SER A 201 28.28 -16.18 12.98
N HIS A 202 26.98 -16.38 12.74
CA HIS A 202 26.29 -17.67 12.77
C HIS A 202 26.61 -18.62 11.58
N VAL A 203 27.40 -18.18 10.60
CA VAL A 203 27.75 -18.98 9.42
C VAL A 203 29.17 -19.47 9.58
N GLY A 204 29.38 -20.78 9.75
CA GLY A 204 30.69 -21.42 9.80
C GLY A 204 31.13 -21.90 11.20
N GLU A 205 30.16 -22.06 12.13
CA GLU A 205 30.29 -22.94 13.27
C GLU A 205 29.97 -24.39 12.89
#